data_5c40565521637bb39510d14492e85c0b
#
_entry.id   5c40565521637bb39510d14492e85c0b
#
_cell.length_a   1.000
_cell.length_b   1.000
_cell.length_c   1.000
_cell.angle_alpha   90.00
_cell.angle_beta   90.00
_cell.angle_gamma   90.00
#
_symmetry.space_group_name_H-M   'P 1'
#
loop_
_entity.id
_entity.type
_entity.pdbx_description
1 polymer ?
#
loop_
_entity_poly.entity_id
_entity_poly.type
_entity_poly.pdbx_seq_one_letter_code
_entity_poly.pdbx_strand_id
1 'polypeptide(L)'
;MDRGIGIRYSEYGLRALSLERSAGELAITGVAAGPHTGEVKGFLEEHGFPIADTGIAVGLGPGDFLSCWMPRERGMDDRDMEDQLRWELGTKVVAGASDYTVRFAAVHDAGFLFAARKKLIEGLKPPGGAAYIVDVEPIALSNGCEGTGELGSGPIVLVSIEAEGISSAALENGSPIAMESFSACQENWIERLPGLDFSGAITRDEETAAQFVKYISGSVSRLLSRTGWVQEHPERIILAGGGVYMGDLPSMVTAKTGIVTAVSDPFASAKVRVATLNSRLTVLGSAFTTCFGLALRALEE
;
A
#
# COMPACT_ATOMS: atom_id res chain seq x y z
N MET A 1 21.18 -4.09 3.46
CA MET A 1 21.45 -2.81 4.19
C MET A 1 20.87 -2.87 5.59
N ASP A 2 21.42 -2.10 6.53
CA ASP A 2 20.92 -2.10 7.92
C ASP A 2 19.84 -1.03 8.15
N ARG A 3 19.60 -0.16 7.16
CA ARG A 3 18.60 0.90 7.22
C ARG A 3 17.77 0.94 5.94
N GLY A 4 16.47 1.11 6.11
CA GLY A 4 15.52 1.26 5.01
C GLY A 4 14.55 2.40 5.27
N ILE A 5 14.23 3.19 4.25
CA ILE A 5 13.21 4.22 4.28
C ILE A 5 12.11 3.85 3.30
N GLY A 6 10.90 3.73 3.80
CA GLY A 6 9.70 3.56 2.98
C GLY A 6 8.95 4.88 2.87
N ILE A 7 8.63 5.27 1.66
CA ILE A 7 7.93 6.51 1.35
C ILE A 7 6.66 6.20 0.59
N ARG A 8 5.53 6.57 1.13
CA ARG A 8 4.30 6.61 0.37
C ARG A 8 4.16 7.99 -0.26
N TYR A 9 4.17 8.00 -1.57
CA TYR A 9 3.98 9.20 -2.38
C TYR A 9 2.51 9.37 -2.76
N SER A 10 2.03 10.61 -2.71
CA SER A 10 0.75 11.00 -3.28
C SER A 10 0.82 12.49 -3.69
N GLU A 11 -0.01 12.91 -4.61
CA GLU A 11 -0.12 14.33 -4.97
C GLU A 11 -0.61 15.20 -3.81
N TYR A 12 -1.23 14.60 -2.81
CA TYR A 12 -1.78 15.30 -1.63
C TYR A 12 -0.82 15.34 -0.45
N GLY A 13 0.23 14.52 -0.46
CA GLY A 13 1.20 14.51 0.62
C GLY A 13 2.16 13.34 0.58
N LEU A 14 3.18 13.42 1.42
CA LEU A 14 4.20 12.40 1.62
C LEU A 14 4.12 11.86 3.03
N ARG A 15 4.27 10.55 3.16
CA ARG A 15 4.54 9.89 4.44
C ARG A 15 5.80 9.07 4.31
N ALA A 16 6.65 9.11 5.31
CA ALA A 16 7.88 8.34 5.35
C ALA A 16 8.05 7.65 6.71
N LEU A 17 8.64 6.47 6.66
CA LEU A 17 9.01 5.70 7.84
C LEU A 17 10.40 5.11 7.63
N SER A 18 11.28 5.23 8.64
CA SER A 18 12.59 4.59 8.62
C SER A 18 12.63 3.39 9.56
N LEU A 19 13.24 2.31 9.06
CA LEU A 19 13.56 1.10 9.80
C LEU A 19 15.06 0.95 9.94
N GLU A 20 15.48 0.40 11.07
CA GLU A 20 16.84 -0.06 11.31
C GLU A 20 16.81 -1.52 11.78
N ARG A 21 17.67 -2.34 11.18
CA ARG A 21 17.87 -3.73 11.59
C ARG A 21 19.17 -3.82 12.37
N SER A 22 19.10 -4.21 13.64
CA SER A 22 20.28 -4.40 14.51
C SER A 22 20.15 -5.68 15.31
N ALA A 23 21.16 -6.53 15.25
CA ALA A 23 21.18 -7.82 15.95
C ALA A 23 19.95 -8.72 15.70
N GLY A 24 19.33 -8.60 14.52
CA GLY A 24 18.13 -9.36 14.15
C GLY A 24 16.81 -8.72 14.60
N GLU A 25 16.86 -7.62 15.33
CA GLU A 25 15.66 -6.85 15.71
C GLU A 25 15.38 -5.72 14.72
N LEU A 26 14.12 -5.48 14.46
CA LEU A 26 13.64 -4.34 13.68
C LEU A 26 13.21 -3.20 14.62
N ALA A 27 13.64 -1.99 14.29
CA ALA A 27 13.23 -0.80 15.00
C ALA A 27 12.74 0.29 14.03
N ILE A 28 11.59 0.88 14.32
CA ILE A 28 11.15 2.11 13.68
C ILE A 28 11.92 3.26 14.33
N THR A 29 12.74 3.96 13.55
CA THR A 29 13.64 5.02 14.04
C THR A 29 13.20 6.43 13.63
N GLY A 30 12.28 6.55 12.68
CA GLY A 30 11.73 7.83 12.25
C GLY A 30 10.40 7.66 11.54
N VAL A 31 9.54 8.66 11.71
CA VAL A 31 8.31 8.81 10.96
C VAL A 31 8.07 10.28 10.66
N ALA A 32 7.59 10.55 9.46
CA ALA A 32 7.21 11.91 9.05
C ALA A 32 6.02 11.85 8.12
N ALA A 33 5.31 12.96 8.08
CA ALA A 33 4.26 13.17 7.15
C ALA A 33 4.02 14.66 6.94
N GLY A 34 3.67 15.05 5.73
CA GLY A 34 3.45 16.44 5.38
C GLY A 34 2.92 16.61 3.97
N PRO A 35 2.55 17.84 3.60
CA PRO A 35 2.11 18.15 2.24
C PRO A 35 3.24 17.89 1.23
N HIS A 36 2.85 17.58 0.00
CA HIS A 36 3.80 17.48 -1.10
C HIS A 36 4.22 18.88 -1.55
N THR A 37 5.36 19.36 -1.03
CA THR A 37 5.88 20.71 -1.30
C THR A 37 7.07 20.72 -2.26
N GLY A 38 7.47 19.57 -2.83
CA GLY A 38 8.64 19.50 -3.68
C GLY A 38 9.17 18.08 -3.90
N GLU A 39 10.47 17.97 -4.03
CA GLU A 39 11.15 16.69 -4.25
C GLU A 39 11.16 15.83 -2.98
N VAL A 40 11.05 14.51 -3.14
CA VAL A 40 11.18 13.51 -2.04
C VAL A 40 12.42 13.75 -1.17
N LYS A 41 13.54 14.16 -1.79
CA LYS A 41 14.77 14.47 -1.07
C LYS A 41 14.59 15.59 -0.04
N GLY A 42 14.00 16.71 -0.48
CA GLY A 42 13.80 17.88 0.40
C GLY A 42 12.95 17.50 1.62
N PHE A 43 11.89 16.71 1.40
CA PHE A 43 11.06 16.18 2.48
C PHE A 43 11.86 15.33 3.48
N LEU A 44 12.70 14.41 3.00
CA LEU A 44 13.52 13.55 3.88
C LEU A 44 14.55 14.37 4.67
N GLU A 45 15.23 15.32 4.03
CA GLU A 45 16.21 16.21 4.68
C GLU A 45 15.57 17.10 5.74
N GLU A 46 14.42 17.71 5.44
CA GLU A 46 13.65 18.56 6.37
C GLU A 46 13.25 17.79 7.64
N HIS A 47 12.92 16.50 7.49
CA HIS A 47 12.52 15.67 8.63
C HIS A 47 13.66 14.85 9.24
N GLY A 48 14.90 15.09 8.83
CA GLY A 48 16.09 14.50 9.45
C GLY A 48 16.30 13.01 9.15
N PHE A 49 15.76 12.49 8.05
CA PHE A 49 16.00 11.10 7.64
C PHE A 49 17.44 10.93 7.13
N PRO A 50 18.15 9.87 7.57
CA PRO A 50 19.49 9.57 7.09
C PRO A 50 19.41 8.98 5.66
N ILE A 51 19.77 9.77 4.63
CA ILE A 51 19.72 9.34 3.24
C ILE A 51 20.99 8.55 2.83
N ALA A 52 22.14 8.91 3.42
CA ALA A 52 23.40 8.24 3.09
C ALA A 52 23.39 6.79 3.58
N ASP A 53 23.85 5.87 2.75
CA ASP A 53 23.96 4.44 3.04
C ASP A 53 22.64 3.77 3.46
N THR A 54 21.52 4.32 2.97
CA THR A 54 20.17 3.85 3.29
C THR A 54 19.43 3.43 2.03
N GLY A 55 18.79 2.26 2.05
CA GLY A 55 17.86 1.85 1.00
C GLY A 55 16.60 2.71 1.04
N ILE A 56 16.08 3.08 -0.13
CA ILE A 56 14.86 3.88 -0.22
C ILE A 56 13.86 3.17 -1.14
N ALA A 57 12.65 2.95 -0.65
CA ALA A 57 11.56 2.46 -1.45
C ALA A 57 10.40 3.45 -1.46
N VAL A 58 9.88 3.73 -2.65
CA VAL A 58 8.73 4.63 -2.85
C VAL A 58 7.55 3.85 -3.38
N GLY A 59 6.41 3.98 -2.72
CA GLY A 59 5.15 3.34 -3.10
C GLY A 59 4.29 4.27 -3.94
N LEU A 60 3.79 3.74 -5.05
CA LEU A 60 2.81 4.37 -5.90
C LEU A 60 1.40 4.02 -5.41
N GLY A 61 0.55 5.03 -5.27
CA GLY A 61 -0.84 4.91 -4.87
C GLY A 61 -1.80 4.65 -6.04
N PRO A 62 -3.12 4.47 -5.72
CA PRO A 62 -4.17 4.41 -6.72
C PRO A 62 -4.14 5.63 -7.64
N GLY A 63 -4.17 5.39 -8.97
CA GLY A 63 -4.06 6.47 -9.98
C GLY A 63 -2.66 6.69 -10.53
N ASP A 64 -1.60 6.33 -9.80
CA ASP A 64 -0.21 6.47 -10.24
C ASP A 64 0.27 5.28 -11.08
N PHE A 65 -0.42 4.15 -10.99
CA PHE A 65 -0.11 2.96 -11.77
C PHE A 65 -1.37 2.30 -12.33
N LEU A 66 -1.18 1.54 -13.40
CA LEU A 66 -2.16 0.61 -13.93
C LEU A 66 -1.76 -0.81 -13.55
N SER A 67 -2.74 -1.63 -13.25
CA SER A 67 -2.51 -3.06 -12.98
C SER A 67 -3.45 -3.94 -13.78
N CYS A 68 -2.92 -5.09 -14.17
CA CYS A 68 -3.68 -6.23 -14.66
C CYS A 68 -3.20 -7.46 -13.90
N TRP A 69 -4.09 -8.41 -13.69
CA TRP A 69 -3.74 -9.69 -13.11
C TRP A 69 -4.64 -10.80 -13.65
N MET A 70 -4.14 -12.01 -13.63
CA MET A 70 -4.88 -13.19 -14.02
C MET A 70 -4.41 -14.42 -13.22
N PRO A 71 -5.29 -15.38 -12.93
CA PRO A 71 -4.87 -16.69 -12.45
C PRO A 71 -4.12 -17.43 -13.55
N ARG A 72 -3.20 -18.30 -13.15
CA ARG A 72 -2.48 -19.18 -14.08
C ARG A 72 -3.39 -20.27 -14.57
N GLU A 73 -3.61 -20.34 -15.86
CA GLU A 73 -4.31 -21.45 -16.47
C GLU A 73 -3.41 -22.70 -16.57
N ARG A 74 -4.00 -23.88 -16.55
CA ARG A 74 -3.26 -25.14 -16.64
C ARG A 74 -2.46 -25.22 -17.94
N GLY A 75 -1.15 -25.34 -17.83
CA GLY A 75 -0.22 -25.44 -18.96
C GLY A 75 0.26 -24.10 -19.49
N MET A 76 -0.16 -22.98 -18.90
CA MET A 76 0.32 -21.65 -19.25
C MET A 76 1.66 -21.39 -18.56
N ASP A 77 2.66 -20.96 -19.31
CA ASP A 77 3.94 -20.53 -18.76
C ASP A 77 3.94 -19.01 -18.43
N ASP A 78 5.02 -18.51 -17.81
CA ASP A 78 5.12 -17.11 -17.40
C ASP A 78 5.12 -16.16 -18.60
N ARG A 79 5.66 -16.59 -19.74
CA ARG A 79 5.71 -15.77 -20.94
C ARG A 79 4.33 -15.62 -21.56
N ASP A 80 3.58 -16.70 -21.68
CA ASP A 80 2.21 -16.67 -22.20
C ASP A 80 1.33 -15.78 -21.33
N MET A 81 1.51 -15.87 -20.00
CA MET A 81 0.79 -15.05 -19.03
C MET A 81 1.17 -13.57 -19.15
N GLU A 82 2.46 -13.26 -19.28
CA GLU A 82 2.93 -11.90 -19.48
C GLU A 82 2.39 -11.30 -20.78
N ASP A 83 2.42 -12.06 -21.87
CA ASP A 83 1.93 -11.62 -23.20
C ASP A 83 0.42 -11.31 -23.16
N GLN A 84 -0.37 -12.15 -22.50
CA GLN A 84 -1.81 -11.92 -22.32
C GLN A 84 -2.09 -10.67 -21.47
N LEU A 85 -1.39 -10.52 -20.35
CA LEU A 85 -1.53 -9.34 -19.49
C LEU A 85 -1.07 -8.04 -20.18
N ARG A 86 -0.03 -8.10 -21.03
CA ARG A 86 0.41 -6.97 -21.84
C ARG A 86 -0.64 -6.55 -22.87
N TRP A 87 -1.31 -7.54 -23.47
CA TRP A 87 -2.43 -7.25 -24.37
C TRP A 87 -3.59 -6.56 -23.63
N GLU A 88 -3.98 -7.07 -22.45
CA GLU A 88 -5.01 -6.46 -21.60
C GLU A 88 -4.61 -5.03 -21.19
N LEU A 89 -3.37 -4.83 -20.73
CA LEU A 89 -2.87 -3.51 -20.39
C LEU A 89 -2.96 -2.55 -21.57
N GLY A 90 -2.64 -2.99 -22.78
CA GLY A 90 -2.72 -2.21 -24.00
C GLY A 90 -4.12 -1.64 -24.28
N THR A 91 -5.18 -2.30 -23.79
CA THR A 91 -6.55 -1.79 -23.91
C THR A 91 -6.87 -0.66 -22.91
N LYS A 92 -6.11 -0.58 -21.82
CA LYS A 92 -6.27 0.43 -20.74
C LYS A 92 -5.40 1.67 -20.94
N VAL A 93 -4.31 1.55 -21.71
CA VAL A 93 -3.34 2.65 -21.92
C VAL A 93 -3.84 3.57 -23.02
N VAL A 94 -4.18 4.80 -22.68
CA VAL A 94 -4.65 5.82 -23.62
C VAL A 94 -3.49 6.53 -24.32
N ALA A 95 -2.31 6.61 -23.71
CA ALA A 95 -1.08 7.19 -24.23
C ALA A 95 -0.16 6.08 -24.77
N GLY A 96 0.86 6.46 -25.58
CA GLY A 96 1.77 5.49 -26.18
C GLY A 96 2.42 4.57 -25.13
N ALA A 97 2.45 3.27 -25.38
CA ALA A 97 3.04 2.28 -24.47
C ALA A 97 4.51 2.57 -24.10
N SER A 98 5.21 3.34 -24.95
CA SER A 98 6.58 3.81 -24.73
C SER A 98 6.75 4.72 -23.51
N ASP A 99 5.68 5.36 -23.05
CA ASP A 99 5.71 6.32 -21.93
C ASP A 99 5.62 5.65 -20.57
N TYR A 100 5.42 4.34 -20.55
CA TYR A 100 5.28 3.55 -19.34
C TYR A 100 6.48 2.63 -19.10
N THR A 101 6.86 2.48 -17.84
CA THR A 101 7.65 1.36 -17.36
C THR A 101 6.69 0.25 -17.00
N VAL A 102 6.91 -0.94 -17.54
CA VAL A 102 6.07 -2.11 -17.30
C VAL A 102 6.89 -3.18 -16.60
N ARG A 103 6.32 -3.79 -15.56
CA ARG A 103 6.91 -4.92 -14.84
C ARG A 103 5.91 -6.03 -14.69
N PHE A 104 6.38 -7.24 -14.95
CA PHE A 104 5.65 -8.48 -14.75
C PHE A 104 6.20 -9.21 -13.52
N ALA A 105 5.31 -9.83 -12.75
CA ALA A 105 5.65 -10.73 -11.66
C ALA A 105 4.70 -11.92 -11.69
N ALA A 106 5.25 -13.13 -11.62
CA ALA A 106 4.50 -14.34 -11.39
C ALA A 106 4.66 -14.74 -9.91
N VAL A 107 3.54 -14.93 -9.23
CA VAL A 107 3.51 -15.32 -7.82
C VAL A 107 2.56 -16.51 -7.69
N HIS A 108 3.10 -17.68 -7.35
CA HIS A 108 2.34 -18.93 -7.30
C HIS A 108 1.50 -19.17 -8.58
N ASP A 109 0.19 -19.21 -8.44
CA ASP A 109 -0.75 -19.46 -9.53
C ASP A 109 -1.39 -18.15 -10.06
N ALA A 110 -0.72 -17.02 -9.93
CA ALA A 110 -1.19 -15.74 -10.47
C ALA A 110 -0.06 -14.96 -11.15
N GLY A 111 -0.41 -14.25 -12.22
CA GLY A 111 0.45 -13.27 -12.88
C GLY A 111 -0.05 -11.85 -12.65
N PHE A 112 0.88 -10.93 -12.44
CA PHE A 112 0.61 -9.52 -12.23
C PHE A 112 1.42 -8.69 -13.19
N LEU A 113 0.81 -7.69 -13.78
CA LEU A 113 1.48 -6.71 -14.62
C LEU A 113 1.18 -5.31 -14.08
N PHE A 114 2.22 -4.54 -13.84
CA PHE A 114 2.13 -3.18 -13.37
C PHE A 114 2.74 -2.24 -14.39
N ALA A 115 2.13 -1.09 -14.61
CA ALA A 115 2.64 -0.04 -15.47
C ALA A 115 2.50 1.32 -14.82
N ALA A 116 3.60 2.07 -14.74
CA ALA A 116 3.64 3.44 -14.27
C ALA A 116 4.32 4.35 -15.28
N ARG A 117 3.95 5.63 -15.32
CA ARG A 117 4.54 6.60 -16.23
C ARG A 117 6.02 6.79 -15.92
N LYS A 118 6.90 6.68 -16.95
CA LYS A 118 8.34 6.88 -16.80
C LYS A 118 8.67 8.21 -16.14
N LYS A 119 8.02 9.28 -16.58
CA LYS A 119 8.22 10.63 -16.02
C LYS A 119 7.94 10.69 -14.51
N LEU A 120 6.91 9.98 -14.02
CA LEU A 120 6.62 9.88 -12.59
C LEU A 120 7.75 9.18 -11.85
N ILE A 121 8.15 8.00 -12.34
CA ILE A 121 9.24 7.21 -11.72
C ILE A 121 10.54 8.01 -11.68
N GLU A 122 10.88 8.71 -12.76
CA GLU A 122 12.08 9.55 -12.83
C GLU A 122 12.02 10.74 -11.85
N GLY A 123 10.84 11.36 -11.69
CA GLY A 123 10.62 12.47 -10.76
C GLY A 123 10.67 12.06 -9.28
N LEU A 124 10.44 10.79 -8.98
CA LEU A 124 10.48 10.26 -7.60
C LEU A 124 11.88 9.81 -7.17
N LYS A 125 12.83 9.73 -8.11
CA LYS A 125 14.17 9.22 -7.83
C LYS A 125 14.93 10.13 -6.84
N PRO A 126 15.30 9.64 -5.65
CA PRO A 126 16.10 10.43 -4.74
C PRO A 126 17.51 10.63 -5.31
N PRO A 127 18.12 11.79 -5.17
CA PRO A 127 19.50 12.00 -5.59
C PRO A 127 20.46 11.29 -4.62
N GLY A 128 21.60 10.81 -5.12
CA GLY A 128 22.71 10.39 -4.27
C GLY A 128 23.09 8.91 -4.30
N GLY A 129 22.53 8.11 -5.22
CA GLY A 129 23.06 6.75 -5.47
C GLY A 129 22.70 5.68 -4.43
N ALA A 130 21.79 5.96 -3.51
CA ALA A 130 21.19 4.95 -2.66
C ALA A 130 20.41 3.92 -3.53
N ALA A 131 20.33 2.67 -3.10
CA ALA A 131 19.44 1.69 -3.70
C ALA A 131 18.01 2.24 -3.70
N TYR A 132 17.38 2.22 -4.87
CA TYR A 132 16.09 2.86 -5.05
C TYR A 132 15.10 1.90 -5.69
N ILE A 133 14.01 1.70 -5.01
CA ILE A 133 12.92 0.83 -5.43
C ILE A 133 11.67 1.68 -5.64
N VAL A 134 10.93 1.40 -6.70
CA VAL A 134 9.54 1.85 -6.87
C VAL A 134 8.66 0.62 -6.79
N ASP A 135 7.72 0.64 -5.87
CA ASP A 135 6.77 -0.46 -5.67
C ASP A 135 5.33 0.07 -5.73
N VAL A 136 4.37 -0.82 -5.78
CA VAL A 136 2.95 -0.47 -5.80
C VAL A 136 2.31 -0.73 -4.43
N GLU A 137 1.37 0.10 -4.07
CA GLU A 137 0.76 0.09 -2.74
C GLU A 137 0.24 -1.29 -2.27
N PRO A 138 -0.46 -2.11 -3.09
CA PRO A 138 -0.95 -3.41 -2.63
C PRO A 138 0.18 -4.38 -2.23
N ILE A 139 1.30 -4.35 -2.92
CA ILE A 139 2.49 -5.16 -2.59
C ILE A 139 3.13 -4.65 -1.30
N ALA A 140 3.36 -3.34 -1.22
CA ALA A 140 3.92 -2.71 -0.03
C ALA A 140 3.06 -2.96 1.21
N LEU A 141 1.73 -2.90 1.08
CA LEU A 141 0.80 -3.21 2.15
C LEU A 141 0.93 -4.67 2.61
N SER A 142 1.01 -5.61 1.66
CA SER A 142 1.21 -7.03 1.96
C SER A 142 2.49 -7.24 2.77
N ASN A 143 3.62 -6.68 2.32
CA ASN A 143 4.90 -6.74 3.04
C ASN A 143 4.79 -6.11 4.44
N GLY A 144 4.03 -5.02 4.59
CA GLY A 144 3.81 -4.37 5.88
C GLY A 144 3.07 -5.29 6.87
N CYS A 145 1.95 -5.87 6.45
CA CYS A 145 1.17 -6.78 7.27
C CYS A 145 1.91 -8.10 7.58
N GLU A 146 2.76 -8.58 6.67
CA GLU A 146 3.65 -9.71 6.92
C GLU A 146 4.69 -9.38 8.00
N GLY A 147 5.36 -8.24 7.86
CA GLY A 147 6.37 -7.77 8.81
C GLY A 147 5.84 -7.53 10.21
N THR A 148 4.61 -7.09 10.35
CA THR A 148 3.92 -6.94 11.65
C THR A 148 3.41 -8.27 12.19
N GLY A 149 3.36 -9.33 11.37
CA GLY A 149 2.83 -10.64 11.74
C GLY A 149 1.31 -10.69 11.76
N GLU A 150 0.65 -9.78 11.09
CA GLU A 150 -0.80 -9.74 10.98
C GLU A 150 -1.35 -10.75 9.98
N LEU A 151 -0.52 -11.24 9.04
CA LEU A 151 -0.90 -12.27 8.09
C LEU A 151 -0.96 -13.64 8.79
N GLY A 152 -2.10 -14.30 8.71
CA GLY A 152 -2.27 -15.71 9.07
C GLY A 152 -1.97 -16.62 7.88
N SER A 153 -2.24 -17.92 8.04
CA SER A 153 -2.09 -18.91 6.97
C SER A 153 -3.33 -19.01 6.06
N GLY A 154 -4.45 -18.47 6.48
CA GLY A 154 -5.71 -18.53 5.73
C GLY A 154 -5.87 -17.39 4.71
N PRO A 155 -6.97 -17.43 3.94
CA PRO A 155 -7.30 -16.40 2.97
C PRO A 155 -7.63 -15.07 3.67
N ILE A 156 -7.01 -13.98 3.21
CA ILE A 156 -7.13 -12.63 3.79
C ILE A 156 -7.37 -11.62 2.67
N VAL A 157 -8.16 -10.59 2.95
CA VAL A 157 -8.23 -9.42 2.08
C VAL A 157 -7.59 -8.22 2.77
N LEU A 158 -6.60 -7.62 2.13
CA LEU A 158 -6.02 -6.35 2.54
C LEU A 158 -6.70 -5.21 1.80
N VAL A 159 -6.94 -4.10 2.49
CA VAL A 159 -7.51 -2.88 1.88
C VAL A 159 -6.81 -1.66 2.44
N SER A 160 -6.16 -0.90 1.57
CA SER A 160 -5.65 0.44 1.88
C SER A 160 -6.65 1.49 1.42
N ILE A 161 -6.93 2.45 2.27
CA ILE A 161 -7.88 3.54 2.02
C ILE A 161 -7.12 4.84 2.16
N GLU A 162 -6.99 5.54 1.03
CA GLU A 162 -6.21 6.75 0.94
C GLU A 162 -6.98 7.88 0.23
N ALA A 163 -6.46 9.08 0.27
CA ALA A 163 -7.10 10.26 -0.34
C ALA A 163 -7.36 10.09 -1.83
N GLU A 164 -6.44 9.47 -2.54
CA GLU A 164 -6.52 9.25 -3.98
C GLU A 164 -7.34 8.03 -4.39
N GLY A 165 -7.69 7.16 -3.45
CA GLY A 165 -8.49 5.97 -3.75
C GLY A 165 -8.26 4.79 -2.83
N ILE A 166 -8.60 3.61 -3.33
CA ILE A 166 -8.53 2.35 -2.59
C ILE A 166 -7.68 1.36 -3.37
N SER A 167 -6.77 0.71 -2.66
CA SER A 167 -6.02 -0.45 -3.13
C SER A 167 -6.41 -1.67 -2.31
N SER A 168 -6.57 -2.82 -2.94
CA SER A 168 -6.89 -4.06 -2.26
C SER A 168 -6.17 -5.25 -2.87
N ALA A 169 -5.85 -6.23 -2.02
CA ALA A 169 -5.24 -7.49 -2.39
C ALA A 169 -5.92 -8.65 -1.68
N ALA A 170 -6.16 -9.73 -2.39
CA ALA A 170 -6.52 -11.02 -1.83
C ALA A 170 -5.24 -11.86 -1.68
N LEU A 171 -5.00 -12.37 -0.48
CA LEU A 171 -3.83 -13.17 -0.16
C LEU A 171 -4.24 -14.57 0.28
N GLU A 172 -3.48 -15.56 -0.16
CA GLU A 172 -3.55 -16.92 0.32
C GLU A 172 -2.15 -17.36 0.78
N ASN A 173 -2.07 -17.89 2.00
CA ASN A 173 -0.78 -18.23 2.62
C ASN A 173 0.25 -17.09 2.60
N GLY A 174 -0.21 -15.84 2.81
CA GLY A 174 0.62 -14.64 2.79
C GLY A 174 0.99 -14.13 1.40
N SER A 175 0.64 -14.84 0.32
CA SER A 175 0.98 -14.46 -1.04
C SER A 175 -0.21 -13.85 -1.78
N PRO A 176 -0.01 -12.77 -2.54
CA PRO A 176 -1.09 -12.16 -3.31
C PRO A 176 -1.51 -13.06 -4.47
N ILE A 177 -2.82 -13.31 -4.60
CA ILE A 177 -3.45 -14.05 -5.69
C ILE A 177 -4.32 -13.18 -6.58
N ALA A 178 -4.73 -12.01 -6.08
CA ALA A 178 -5.49 -11.02 -6.82
C ALA A 178 -5.26 -9.63 -6.26
N MET A 179 -5.27 -8.62 -7.10
CA MET A 179 -5.13 -7.23 -6.70
C MET A 179 -6.09 -6.34 -7.48
N GLU A 180 -6.50 -5.26 -6.83
CA GLU A 180 -7.34 -4.24 -7.42
C GLU A 180 -6.96 -2.87 -6.85
N SER A 181 -6.90 -1.88 -7.73
CA SER A 181 -6.74 -0.48 -7.33
C SER A 181 -7.66 0.37 -8.17
N PHE A 182 -8.32 1.32 -7.55
CA PHE A 182 -9.13 2.30 -8.26
C PHE A 182 -8.95 3.67 -7.63
N SER A 183 -8.77 4.64 -8.49
CA SER A 183 -8.79 6.04 -8.11
C SER A 183 -10.24 6.42 -7.84
N ALA A 184 -10.51 6.90 -6.65
CA ALA A 184 -11.82 7.37 -6.23
C ALA A 184 -11.72 8.83 -5.82
N CYS A 185 -10.99 9.61 -6.61
CA CYS A 185 -10.80 11.04 -6.37
C CYS A 185 -12.16 11.74 -6.39
N GLN A 186 -12.76 11.89 -5.23
CA GLN A 186 -13.78 12.88 -4.98
C GLN A 186 -13.11 13.98 -4.21
N GLU A 187 -13.02 15.17 -4.76
CA GLU A 187 -12.39 16.36 -4.17
C GLU A 187 -12.78 16.58 -2.70
N ASN A 188 -13.97 16.15 -2.32
CA ASN A 188 -14.50 16.27 -0.96
C ASN A 188 -13.88 15.29 0.06
N TRP A 189 -13.15 14.25 -0.38
CA TRP A 189 -12.52 13.30 0.55
C TRP A 189 -11.20 13.81 1.08
N ILE A 190 -10.46 14.56 0.25
CA ILE A 190 -9.10 15.02 0.54
C ILE A 190 -9.09 15.94 1.76
N GLU A 191 -10.07 16.84 1.86
CA GLU A 191 -10.20 17.77 2.97
C GLU A 191 -10.63 17.11 4.29
N ARG A 192 -11.12 15.85 4.22
CA ARG A 192 -11.73 15.15 5.36
C ARG A 192 -10.92 14.00 5.91
N LEU A 193 -9.85 13.57 5.24
CA LEU A 193 -9.00 12.47 5.73
C LEU A 193 -8.07 12.95 6.83
N PRO A 194 -8.21 12.42 8.06
CA PRO A 194 -7.22 12.62 9.10
C PRO A 194 -5.88 12.11 8.59
N GLY A 195 -4.83 12.85 8.80
CA GLY A 195 -3.50 12.41 8.42
C GLY A 195 -2.96 13.04 7.15
N LEU A 196 -3.74 13.86 6.42
CA LEU A 196 -3.16 14.76 5.41
C LEU A 196 -2.75 16.09 6.02
N ASP A 197 -3.48 16.60 6.99
CA ASP A 197 -3.15 17.83 7.71
C ASP A 197 -2.48 17.61 9.08
N PHE A 198 -2.46 16.34 9.56
CA PHE A 198 -1.92 15.94 10.87
C PHE A 198 -2.41 16.78 12.06
N SER A 199 -3.54 17.43 11.93
CA SER A 199 -4.13 18.23 13.02
C SER A 199 -4.58 17.38 14.21
N GLY A 200 -4.58 16.03 14.04
CA GLY A 200 -4.97 15.07 15.07
C GLY A 200 -6.47 15.00 15.34
N ALA A 201 -7.27 15.64 14.49
CA ALA A 201 -8.71 15.54 14.57
C ALA A 201 -9.19 14.28 13.84
N ILE A 202 -9.60 13.26 14.59
CA ILE A 202 -10.35 12.13 14.03
C ILE A 202 -11.74 12.66 13.69
N THR A 203 -12.00 12.90 12.42
CA THR A 203 -13.32 13.32 11.96
C THR A 203 -14.26 12.13 11.95
N ARG A 204 -15.30 12.15 12.76
CA ARG A 204 -16.40 11.17 12.72
C ARG A 204 -17.43 11.59 11.65
N ASP A 205 -17.06 11.52 10.41
CA ASP A 205 -17.98 11.76 9.30
C ASP A 205 -18.62 10.43 8.89
N GLU A 206 -19.83 10.18 9.40
CA GLU A 206 -20.58 8.95 9.12
C GLU A 206 -20.96 8.79 7.64
N GLU A 207 -21.20 9.89 6.92
CA GLU A 207 -21.53 9.85 5.51
C GLU A 207 -20.34 9.38 4.67
N THR A 208 -19.18 9.94 4.91
CA THR A 208 -17.93 9.53 4.26
C THR A 208 -17.57 8.08 4.63
N ALA A 209 -17.71 7.70 5.90
CA ALA A 209 -17.50 6.32 6.32
C ALA A 209 -18.44 5.35 5.58
N ALA A 210 -19.73 5.68 5.43
CA ALA A 210 -20.67 4.86 4.68
C ALA A 210 -20.31 4.71 3.20
N GLN A 211 -19.74 5.74 2.58
CA GLN A 211 -19.22 5.66 1.22
C GLN A 211 -18.03 4.71 1.14
N PHE A 212 -17.07 4.80 2.07
CA PHE A 212 -15.95 3.85 2.12
C PHE A 212 -16.42 2.42 2.30
N VAL A 213 -17.38 2.16 3.19
CA VAL A 213 -17.98 0.83 3.35
C VAL A 213 -18.51 0.29 2.02
N LYS A 214 -19.18 1.12 1.24
CA LYS A 214 -19.68 0.73 -0.09
C LYS A 214 -18.54 0.36 -1.04
N TYR A 215 -17.49 1.16 -1.10
CA TYR A 215 -16.35 0.90 -1.99
C TYR A 215 -15.56 -0.33 -1.54
N ILE A 216 -15.27 -0.46 -0.24
CA ILE A 216 -14.56 -1.61 0.33
C ILE A 216 -15.37 -2.89 0.06
N SER A 217 -16.66 -2.92 0.41
CA SER A 217 -17.49 -4.11 0.18
C SER A 217 -17.59 -4.48 -1.30
N GLY A 218 -17.65 -3.47 -2.19
CA GLY A 218 -17.62 -3.69 -3.64
C GLY A 218 -16.29 -4.28 -4.11
N SER A 219 -15.15 -3.78 -3.63
CA SER A 219 -13.84 -4.32 -3.94
C SER A 219 -13.67 -5.74 -3.42
N VAL A 220 -14.00 -5.99 -2.16
CA VAL A 220 -13.99 -7.33 -1.56
C VAL A 220 -14.84 -8.30 -2.41
N SER A 221 -16.06 -7.94 -2.75
CA SER A 221 -16.94 -8.79 -3.57
C SER A 221 -16.34 -9.11 -4.95
N ARG A 222 -15.71 -8.15 -5.61
CA ARG A 222 -15.03 -8.39 -6.89
C ARG A 222 -13.84 -9.32 -6.74
N LEU A 223 -12.99 -9.10 -5.72
CA LEU A 223 -11.87 -10.01 -5.43
C LEU A 223 -12.36 -11.44 -5.17
N LEU A 224 -13.36 -11.63 -4.31
CA LEU A 224 -13.94 -12.95 -4.02
C LEU A 224 -14.47 -13.64 -5.27
N SER A 225 -15.19 -12.92 -6.13
CA SER A 225 -15.72 -13.49 -7.36
C SER A 225 -14.63 -13.88 -8.37
N ARG A 226 -13.53 -13.15 -8.41
CA ARG A 226 -12.42 -13.39 -9.36
C ARG A 226 -11.45 -14.46 -8.88
N THR A 227 -11.26 -14.61 -7.57
CA THR A 227 -10.40 -15.64 -6.98
C THR A 227 -11.07 -17.01 -6.88
N GLY A 228 -12.38 -17.07 -7.10
CA GLY A 228 -13.14 -18.30 -6.88
C GLY A 228 -13.47 -18.59 -5.42
N TRP A 229 -13.16 -17.67 -4.51
CA TRP A 229 -13.46 -17.81 -3.07
C TRP A 229 -14.95 -17.64 -2.71
N VAL A 230 -15.82 -17.88 -3.67
CA VAL A 230 -17.28 -17.77 -3.44
C VAL A 230 -17.77 -18.76 -2.36
N GLN A 231 -17.05 -19.85 -2.16
CA GLN A 231 -17.37 -20.87 -1.13
C GLN A 231 -16.44 -20.82 0.09
N GLU A 232 -15.26 -20.23 -0.05
CA GLU A 232 -14.27 -20.06 1.03
C GLU A 232 -14.21 -18.57 1.35
N HIS A 233 -14.94 -18.16 2.39
CA HIS A 233 -14.86 -16.77 2.84
C HIS A 233 -13.47 -16.48 3.40
N PRO A 234 -12.89 -15.30 3.14
CA PRO A 234 -11.66 -14.90 3.79
C PRO A 234 -11.86 -14.87 5.32
N GLU A 235 -10.83 -15.27 6.04
CA GLU A 235 -10.86 -15.29 7.50
C GLU A 235 -11.06 -13.89 8.06
N ARG A 236 -10.49 -12.89 7.39
CA ARG A 236 -10.60 -11.48 7.80
C ARG A 236 -10.29 -10.51 6.68
N ILE A 237 -10.72 -9.28 6.90
CA ILE A 237 -10.30 -8.09 6.17
C ILE A 237 -9.35 -7.31 7.06
N ILE A 238 -8.20 -6.86 6.53
CA ILE A 238 -7.28 -5.97 7.23
C ILE A 238 -7.32 -4.61 6.51
N LEU A 239 -7.69 -3.58 7.25
CA LEU A 239 -7.73 -2.20 6.75
C LEU A 239 -6.46 -1.47 7.11
N ALA A 240 -5.95 -0.66 6.20
CA ALA A 240 -4.81 0.23 6.38
C ALA A 240 -5.06 1.60 5.70
N GLY A 241 -4.14 2.52 5.89
CA GLY A 241 -4.20 3.85 5.31
C GLY A 241 -4.90 4.89 6.19
N GLY A 242 -4.88 6.13 5.75
CA GLY A 242 -5.45 7.25 6.50
C GLY A 242 -6.97 7.18 6.66
N GLY A 243 -7.66 6.54 5.72
CA GLY A 243 -9.12 6.44 5.73
C GLY A 243 -9.71 5.56 6.83
N VAL A 244 -8.91 4.72 7.49
CA VAL A 244 -9.41 3.83 8.58
C VAL A 244 -9.90 4.60 9.80
N TYR A 245 -9.46 5.84 9.97
CA TYR A 245 -9.83 6.69 11.09
C TYR A 245 -11.19 7.39 10.93
N MET A 246 -11.88 7.14 9.82
CA MET A 246 -13.21 7.69 9.56
C MET A 246 -14.28 6.88 10.29
N GLY A 247 -14.93 7.45 11.30
CA GLY A 247 -15.98 6.79 12.06
C GLY A 247 -15.54 5.50 12.73
N ASP A 248 -16.46 4.52 12.81
CA ASP A 248 -16.17 3.13 13.22
C ASP A 248 -16.13 2.22 12.00
N LEU A 249 -15.24 2.56 11.05
CA LEU A 249 -15.15 1.89 9.75
C LEU A 249 -14.98 0.37 9.84
N PRO A 250 -14.11 -0.19 10.73
CA PRO A 250 -13.97 -1.63 10.84
C PRO A 250 -15.26 -2.36 11.21
N SER A 251 -16.01 -1.85 12.19
CA SER A 251 -17.30 -2.43 12.57
C SER A 251 -18.33 -2.32 11.45
N MET A 252 -18.36 -1.19 10.75
CA MET A 252 -19.28 -0.97 9.63
C MET A 252 -18.97 -1.92 8.46
N VAL A 253 -17.66 -2.15 8.14
CA VAL A 253 -17.25 -3.11 7.11
C VAL A 253 -17.61 -4.53 7.52
N THR A 254 -17.34 -4.92 8.78
CA THR A 254 -17.74 -6.23 9.32
C THR A 254 -19.26 -6.44 9.19
N ALA A 255 -20.05 -5.47 9.60
CA ALA A 255 -21.53 -5.55 9.49
C ALA A 255 -22.01 -5.68 8.04
N LYS A 256 -21.33 -5.03 7.10
CA LYS A 256 -21.68 -5.04 5.68
C LYS A 256 -21.27 -6.31 4.95
N THR A 257 -20.10 -6.85 5.25
CA THR A 257 -19.50 -7.99 4.55
C THR A 257 -19.74 -9.33 5.22
N GLY A 258 -20.02 -9.33 6.53
CA GLY A 258 -20.04 -10.54 7.36
C GLY A 258 -18.64 -11.08 7.70
N ILE A 259 -17.58 -10.42 7.27
CA ILE A 259 -16.18 -10.83 7.46
C ILE A 259 -15.56 -9.99 8.57
N VAL A 260 -14.89 -10.64 9.54
CA VAL A 260 -14.19 -9.94 10.62
C VAL A 260 -13.19 -8.94 10.04
N THR A 261 -13.25 -7.70 10.50
CA THR A 261 -12.40 -6.63 10.00
C THR A 261 -11.50 -6.12 11.11
N ALA A 262 -10.18 -6.09 10.85
CA ALA A 262 -9.15 -5.57 11.73
C ALA A 262 -8.46 -4.36 11.09
N VAL A 263 -7.70 -3.61 11.87
CA VAL A 263 -6.88 -2.48 11.41
C VAL A 263 -5.42 -2.84 11.59
N SER A 264 -4.62 -2.66 10.56
CA SER A 264 -3.17 -2.81 10.64
C SER A 264 -2.54 -1.63 11.38
N ASP A 265 -1.61 -1.93 12.29
CA ASP A 265 -0.85 -0.91 13.02
C ASP A 265 0.60 -1.37 13.29
N PRO A 266 1.57 -0.94 12.48
CA PRO A 266 2.97 -1.31 12.67
C PRO A 266 3.58 -0.80 13.99
N PHE A 267 3.00 0.24 14.61
CA PHE A 267 3.50 0.75 15.89
C PHE A 267 3.04 -0.09 17.09
N ALA A 268 1.94 -0.82 16.94
CA ALA A 268 1.42 -1.73 17.96
C ALA A 268 1.98 -3.15 17.86
N SER A 269 2.76 -3.45 16.80
CA SER A 269 3.30 -4.79 16.57
C SER A 269 4.35 -5.16 17.61
N ALA A 270 4.19 -6.34 18.25
CA ALA A 270 5.18 -6.90 19.17
C ALA A 270 6.50 -7.31 18.49
N LYS A 271 6.52 -7.40 17.16
CA LYS A 271 7.72 -7.77 16.38
C LYS A 271 8.64 -6.58 16.08
N VAL A 272 8.19 -5.36 16.37
CA VAL A 272 8.89 -4.14 15.98
C VAL A 272 9.05 -3.24 17.19
N ARG A 273 10.28 -2.88 17.49
CA ARG A 273 10.57 -1.87 18.51
C ARG A 273 10.29 -0.49 17.94
N VAL A 274 9.55 0.33 18.67
CA VAL A 274 9.32 1.73 18.32
C VAL A 274 10.26 2.59 19.15
N ALA A 275 11.20 3.29 18.50
CA ALA A 275 12.01 4.31 19.15
C ALA A 275 11.11 5.49 19.57
N THR A 276 11.64 6.42 20.37
CA THR A 276 10.86 7.56 20.83
C THR A 276 10.37 8.41 19.65
N LEU A 277 9.11 8.24 19.29
CA LEU A 277 8.44 8.96 18.21
C LEU A 277 7.61 10.12 18.78
N ASN A 278 7.31 11.08 17.93
CA ASN A 278 6.34 12.11 18.25
C ASN A 278 4.98 11.47 18.57
N SER A 279 4.44 11.70 19.76
CA SER A 279 3.21 11.12 20.27
C SER A 279 1.98 11.32 19.35
N ARG A 280 1.98 12.37 18.53
CA ARG A 280 0.88 12.64 17.58
C ARG A 280 0.84 11.67 16.41
N LEU A 281 2.00 11.19 15.94
CA LEU A 281 2.07 10.27 14.81
C LEU A 281 1.86 8.81 15.23
N THR A 282 2.14 8.46 16.49
CA THR A 282 1.94 7.09 16.98
C THR A 282 0.49 6.64 17.04
N VAL A 283 -0.46 7.55 17.09
CA VAL A 283 -1.90 7.22 17.01
C VAL A 283 -2.38 7.00 15.58
N LEU A 284 -1.52 7.23 14.59
CA LEU A 284 -1.81 7.10 13.17
C LEU A 284 -1.09 5.89 12.54
N GLY A 285 -0.82 4.85 13.31
CA GLY A 285 -0.02 3.69 12.86
C GLY A 285 -0.51 3.08 11.55
N SER A 286 -1.81 2.92 11.39
CA SER A 286 -2.40 2.36 10.18
C SER A 286 -2.05 3.16 8.90
N ALA A 287 -1.92 4.48 9.00
CA ALA A 287 -1.51 5.32 7.88
C ALA A 287 -0.06 5.08 7.44
N PHE A 288 0.74 4.40 8.26
CA PHE A 288 2.14 4.09 7.98
C PHE A 288 2.39 2.62 7.60
N THR A 289 1.36 1.76 7.53
CA THR A 289 1.54 0.34 7.20
C THR A 289 2.20 0.15 5.84
N THR A 290 1.77 0.90 4.81
CA THR A 290 2.40 0.88 3.49
C THR A 290 3.86 1.36 3.55
N CYS A 291 4.15 2.45 4.30
CA CYS A 291 5.52 2.95 4.47
C CYS A 291 6.41 1.91 5.18
N PHE A 292 5.86 1.19 6.16
CA PHE A 292 6.56 0.13 6.87
C PHE A 292 6.93 -1.01 5.92
N GLY A 293 6.00 -1.48 5.08
CA GLY A 293 6.28 -2.52 4.08
C GLY A 293 7.32 -2.08 3.02
N LEU A 294 7.27 -0.81 2.60
CA LEU A 294 8.29 -0.23 1.72
C LEU A 294 9.66 -0.18 2.39
N ALA A 295 9.73 0.21 3.67
CA ALA A 295 10.98 0.25 4.40
C ALA A 295 11.57 -1.15 4.60
N LEU A 296 10.74 -2.19 4.83
CA LEU A 296 11.18 -3.59 4.82
C LEU A 296 11.80 -3.99 3.48
N ARG A 297 11.13 -3.65 2.39
CA ARG A 297 11.61 -3.90 1.02
C ARG A 297 12.95 -3.23 0.76
N ALA A 298 13.13 -2.00 1.25
CA ALA A 298 14.37 -1.25 1.14
C ALA A 298 15.54 -1.85 1.95
N LEU A 299 15.27 -2.63 3.00
CA LEU A 299 16.28 -3.34 3.79
C LEU A 299 16.81 -4.62 3.12
N GLU A 300 16.08 -5.17 2.14
CA GLU A 300 16.41 -6.42 1.45
C GLU A 300 17.38 -6.23 0.29
N GLU A 301 17.58 -5.02 -0.19
CA GLU A 301 18.52 -4.64 -1.25
C GLU A 301 19.89 -4.26 -0.67
#